data_2527f7f99dab42a605d3eae6807337df
#
_entry.id   2527f7f99dab42a605d3eae6807337df
#
_cell.length_a   1.000
_cell.length_b   1.000
_cell.length_c   1.000
_cell.angle_alpha   90.00
_cell.angle_beta   90.00
_cell.angle_gamma   90.00
#
_symmetry.space_group_name_H-M   'P 1'
#
loop_
_entity.id
_entity.type
_entity.pdbx_description
1 polymer ?
#
loop_
_entity_poly.entity_id
_entity_poly.type
_entity_poly.pdbx_seq_one_letter_code
_entity_poly.pdbx_strand_id
1 'polypeptide(L)'
;MFSKTNNSFHVEGYVFSTDRLAQRVSKKTNTPFINGTVNVATDDKGLNVVPVFFRYVTETFKSGKPNPAWEILTALIDHGGSDTFEVVGTSAIKVRIDGSVGTNDFVSRDGEVVSPKRVEGQFMHVMTDEISENPATFDVDMLIANAAEREVEDGDDFVNLRGYVFDYRGGILPVDVNVRSKGGMDYFIDQDISNKNPLLTHIKGSIVSQAITTEKTEESAFGDPVVHKVVRHVRSWDVTWAAVEPYEWDDESTITKKEFKQKLNEREERMAEVKRNHDEYQANRNGGQNFAAAKVVANVEAPVDENEDDDDEAWPF
;
A
#
# COMPACT_ATOMS: atom_id res chain seq x y z
N MET A 1 24.39 2.45 -9.03
CA MET A 1 23.39 2.08 -8.00
C MET A 1 22.55 3.32 -7.71
N PHE A 2 21.27 3.23 -7.90
CA PHE A 2 20.31 4.32 -7.67
C PHE A 2 20.26 4.62 -6.16
N SER A 3 21.22 5.39 -5.66
CA SER A 3 21.46 5.58 -4.22
C SER A 3 20.54 6.60 -3.54
N LYS A 4 19.64 7.24 -4.31
CA LYS A 4 18.68 8.25 -3.80
C LYS A 4 17.40 8.24 -4.64
N THR A 5 16.69 7.12 -4.65
CA THR A 5 15.33 7.12 -5.17
C THR A 5 14.39 7.74 -4.17
N ASN A 6 13.49 8.59 -4.63
CA ASN A 6 12.39 9.04 -3.80
C ASN A 6 11.29 7.96 -3.81
N ASN A 7 10.90 7.53 -2.63
CA ASN A 7 9.77 6.63 -2.43
C ASN A 7 9.12 6.98 -1.11
N SER A 8 8.19 7.92 -1.15
CA SER A 8 7.49 8.38 0.03
C SER A 8 5.99 8.49 -0.20
N PHE A 9 5.24 8.35 0.87
CA PHE A 9 3.84 8.74 0.93
C PHE A 9 3.57 9.54 2.20
N HIS A 10 2.48 10.28 2.18
CA HIS A 10 1.98 11.08 3.27
C HIS A 10 0.47 10.93 3.38
N VAL A 11 -0.05 10.73 4.60
CA VAL A 11 -1.49 10.66 4.88
C VAL A 11 -1.82 11.41 6.16
N GLU A 12 -2.84 12.25 6.09
CA GLU A 12 -3.44 12.97 7.23
C GLU A 12 -4.91 12.63 7.36
N GLY A 13 -5.41 12.47 8.58
CA GLY A 13 -6.82 12.22 8.81
C GLY A 13 -7.14 11.63 10.17
N TYR A 14 -8.37 11.21 10.33
CA TYR A 14 -8.84 10.52 11.54
C TYR A 14 -8.52 9.04 11.46
N VAL A 15 -8.13 8.42 12.56
CA VAL A 15 -8.07 6.95 12.64
C VAL A 15 -9.49 6.42 12.48
N PHE A 16 -9.77 5.86 11.29
CA PHE A 16 -11.10 5.36 10.93
C PHE A 16 -11.38 4.03 11.63
N SER A 17 -10.50 3.07 11.46
CA SER A 17 -10.55 1.73 12.09
C SER A 17 -9.18 1.09 12.05
N THR A 18 -9.03 -0.05 12.71
CA THR A 18 -7.83 -0.88 12.65
C THR A 18 -8.14 -2.27 12.13
N ASP A 19 -7.23 -2.88 11.35
CA ASP A 19 -7.37 -4.26 10.90
C ASP A 19 -6.12 -5.06 11.26
N ARG A 20 -6.32 -6.14 12.03
CA ARG A 20 -5.26 -7.05 12.51
C ARG A 20 -4.12 -6.36 13.24
N LEU A 21 -4.35 -5.15 13.74
CA LEU A 21 -3.36 -4.41 14.51
C LEU A 21 -3.12 -5.12 15.84
N ALA A 22 -1.91 -5.64 16.05
CA ALA A 22 -1.58 -6.39 17.24
C ALA A 22 -0.10 -6.29 17.59
N GLN A 23 0.18 -6.34 18.89
CA GLN A 23 1.54 -6.54 19.39
C GLN A 23 1.92 -8.01 19.27
N ARG A 24 3.10 -8.27 18.75
CA ARG A 24 3.69 -9.59 18.54
C ARG A 24 5.11 -9.65 19.10
N VAL A 25 5.70 -10.82 19.10
CA VAL A 25 7.11 -11.01 19.48
C VAL A 25 7.82 -11.72 18.34
N SER A 26 8.91 -11.15 17.87
CA SER A 26 9.77 -11.76 16.86
C SER A 26 10.36 -13.06 17.37
N LYS A 27 10.17 -14.16 16.64
CA LYS A 27 10.75 -15.47 17.00
C LYS A 27 12.27 -15.47 16.93
N LYS A 28 12.84 -14.64 16.04
CA LYS A 28 14.27 -14.58 15.78
C LYS A 28 15.02 -13.74 16.82
N THR A 29 14.51 -12.56 17.15
CA THR A 29 15.17 -11.59 18.03
C THR A 29 14.55 -11.50 19.42
N ASN A 30 13.41 -12.14 19.64
CA ASN A 30 12.58 -12.02 20.86
C ASN A 30 12.21 -10.56 21.18
N THR A 31 12.15 -9.70 20.15
CA THR A 31 11.81 -8.29 20.27
C THR A 31 10.30 -8.09 20.11
N PRO A 32 9.62 -7.35 21.00
CA PRO A 32 8.23 -6.97 20.79
C PRO A 32 8.11 -6.02 19.60
N PHE A 33 7.09 -6.20 18.76
CA PHE A 33 6.76 -5.31 17.65
C PHE A 33 5.26 -5.24 17.42
N ILE A 34 4.80 -4.17 16.81
CA ILE A 34 3.42 -4.01 16.36
C ILE A 34 3.36 -4.16 14.85
N ASN A 35 2.35 -4.92 14.41
CA ASN A 35 2.07 -5.18 13.01
C ASN A 35 0.56 -5.09 12.77
N GLY A 36 0.14 -4.58 11.60
CA GLY A 36 -1.25 -4.49 11.21
C GLY A 36 -1.56 -3.24 10.39
N THR A 37 -2.83 -2.98 10.15
CA THR A 37 -3.29 -1.86 9.33
C THR A 37 -4.04 -0.83 10.18
N VAL A 38 -3.76 0.43 9.97
CA VAL A 38 -4.55 1.57 10.43
C VAL A 38 -5.24 2.16 9.20
N ASN A 39 -6.56 2.19 9.21
CA ASN A 39 -7.35 2.84 8.18
C ASN A 39 -7.54 4.31 8.58
N VAL A 40 -7.22 5.24 7.68
CA VAL A 40 -7.26 6.69 7.94
C VAL A 40 -8.32 7.33 7.07
N ALA A 41 -9.35 7.94 7.69
CA ALA A 41 -10.32 8.76 6.99
C ALA A 41 -9.73 10.14 6.72
N THR A 42 -9.62 10.51 5.46
CA THR A 42 -9.01 11.76 5.02
C THR A 42 -10.02 12.89 4.83
N ASP A 43 -11.26 12.64 5.21
CA ASP A 43 -12.36 13.61 5.19
C ASP A 43 -13.29 13.44 6.41
N ASP A 44 -14.05 14.50 6.74
CA ASP A 44 -14.96 14.55 7.89
C ASP A 44 -16.20 13.65 7.76
N LYS A 45 -16.40 13.00 6.61
CA LYS A 45 -17.52 12.09 6.35
C LYS A 45 -17.10 10.62 6.38
N GLY A 46 -15.80 10.34 6.45
CA GLY A 46 -15.27 8.99 6.39
C GLY A 46 -15.49 8.30 5.03
N LEU A 47 -15.59 9.07 3.94
CA LEU A 47 -15.83 8.54 2.60
C LEU A 47 -14.54 8.14 1.89
N ASN A 48 -13.46 8.86 2.16
CA ASN A 48 -12.14 8.56 1.61
C ASN A 48 -11.25 7.95 2.71
N VAL A 49 -11.08 6.62 2.67
CA VAL A 49 -10.37 5.87 3.72
C VAL A 49 -9.15 5.19 3.12
N VAL A 50 -7.96 5.58 3.56
CA VAL A 50 -6.67 5.07 3.11
C VAL A 50 -6.14 4.04 4.11
N PRO A 51 -5.99 2.76 3.72
CA PRO A 51 -5.36 1.76 4.57
C PRO A 51 -3.84 1.94 4.59
N VAL A 52 -3.26 2.11 5.76
CA VAL A 52 -1.81 2.21 5.99
C VAL A 52 -1.33 0.99 6.76
N PHE A 53 -0.43 0.23 6.18
CA PHE A 53 0.12 -0.97 6.78
C PHE A 53 1.38 -0.64 7.58
N PHE A 54 1.45 -1.10 8.82
CA PHE A 54 2.64 -1.09 9.66
C PHE A 54 3.22 -2.50 9.71
N ARG A 55 4.44 -2.69 9.20
CA ARG A 55 5.06 -4.01 9.08
C ARG A 55 5.72 -4.44 10.40
N TYR A 56 6.57 -3.59 10.94
CA TYR A 56 7.40 -3.90 12.10
C TYR A 56 7.74 -2.63 12.88
N VAL A 57 6.89 -2.27 13.83
CA VAL A 57 7.08 -1.08 14.67
C VAL A 57 7.53 -1.52 16.05
N THR A 58 8.74 -1.13 16.45
CA THR A 58 9.32 -1.41 17.77
C THR A 58 9.19 -0.22 18.69
N GLU A 59 9.26 -0.44 20.00
CA GLU A 59 9.17 0.59 21.04
C GLU A 59 10.25 1.67 20.88
N THR A 60 11.44 1.25 20.45
CA THR A 60 12.56 2.17 20.20
C THR A 60 13.12 1.95 18.81
N PHE A 61 13.61 3.01 18.19
CA PHE A 61 14.44 2.90 16.99
C PHE A 61 15.77 2.22 17.31
N LYS A 62 16.50 1.76 16.30
CA LYS A 62 17.86 1.21 16.46
C LYS A 62 18.83 2.19 17.13
N SER A 63 18.60 3.48 16.98
CA SER A 63 19.34 4.54 17.68
C SER A 63 19.08 4.58 19.19
N GLY A 64 18.17 3.75 19.72
CA GLY A 64 17.74 3.77 21.12
C GLY A 64 16.71 4.87 21.45
N LYS A 65 16.34 5.71 20.49
CA LYS A 65 15.33 6.75 20.70
C LYS A 65 13.92 6.13 20.73
N PRO A 66 13.00 6.64 21.57
CA PRO A 66 11.60 6.21 21.55
C PRO A 66 10.98 6.38 20.17
N ASN A 67 10.11 5.44 19.78
CA ASN A 67 9.37 5.49 18.54
C ASN A 67 7.94 5.99 18.81
N PRO A 68 7.57 7.22 18.40
CA PRO A 68 6.24 7.78 18.67
C PRO A 68 5.10 6.92 18.10
N ALA A 69 5.33 6.24 16.98
CA ALA A 69 4.34 5.36 16.39
C ALA A 69 3.98 4.19 17.33
N TRP A 70 4.93 3.67 18.11
CA TRP A 70 4.68 2.60 19.08
C TRP A 70 3.64 2.99 20.13
N GLU A 71 3.78 4.17 20.72
CA GLU A 71 2.86 4.64 21.76
C GLU A 71 1.45 4.81 21.23
N ILE A 72 1.31 5.41 20.03
CA ILE A 72 0.01 5.64 19.40
C ILE A 72 -0.65 4.30 19.03
N LEU A 73 0.09 3.40 18.39
CA LEU A 73 -0.43 2.10 17.99
C LEU A 73 -0.78 1.21 19.19
N THR A 74 0.00 1.28 20.29
CA THR A 74 -0.32 0.58 21.55
C THR A 74 -1.64 1.10 22.13
N ALA A 75 -1.81 2.41 22.20
CA ALA A 75 -3.07 3.00 22.67
C ALA A 75 -4.28 2.55 21.83
N LEU A 76 -4.15 2.50 20.49
CA LEU A 76 -5.20 2.00 19.62
C LEU A 76 -5.55 0.51 19.86
N ILE A 77 -4.55 -0.31 20.18
CA ILE A 77 -4.75 -1.72 20.54
C ILE A 77 -5.47 -1.83 21.89
N ASP A 78 -5.00 -1.11 22.90
CA ASP A 78 -5.53 -1.17 24.27
C ASP A 78 -6.98 -0.67 24.35
N HIS A 79 -7.33 0.35 23.55
CA HIS A 79 -8.70 0.86 23.46
C HIS A 79 -9.62 -0.01 22.60
N GLY A 80 -9.10 -1.04 21.91
CA GLY A 80 -9.90 -1.96 21.10
C GLY A 80 -10.73 -1.29 20.01
N GLY A 81 -10.27 -0.12 19.51
CA GLY A 81 -10.93 0.65 18.47
C GLY A 81 -12.11 1.51 18.93
N SER A 82 -12.35 1.67 20.24
CA SER A 82 -13.49 2.42 20.78
C SER A 82 -13.43 3.93 20.51
N ASP A 83 -12.26 4.46 20.17
CA ASP A 83 -11.97 5.87 19.88
C ASP A 83 -11.68 6.13 18.40
N THR A 84 -12.06 5.20 17.53
CA THR A 84 -11.95 5.33 16.08
C THR A 84 -13.13 6.10 15.48
N PHE A 85 -12.96 6.62 14.26
CA PHE A 85 -13.97 7.39 13.55
C PHE A 85 -15.27 6.62 13.33
N GLU A 86 -15.22 5.31 13.11
CA GLU A 86 -16.42 4.47 13.01
C GLU A 86 -17.29 4.53 14.26
N VAL A 87 -16.70 4.79 15.42
CA VAL A 87 -17.40 4.82 16.72
C VAL A 87 -17.73 6.23 17.16
N VAL A 88 -16.78 7.18 17.07
CA VAL A 88 -16.91 8.53 17.65
C VAL A 88 -16.89 9.66 16.61
N GLY A 89 -16.87 9.32 15.31
CA GLY A 89 -16.88 10.30 14.22
C GLY A 89 -15.64 11.23 14.28
N THR A 90 -15.83 12.49 14.03
CA THR A 90 -14.79 13.53 14.04
C THR A 90 -14.15 13.80 15.40
N SER A 91 -14.62 13.14 16.48
CA SER A 91 -13.96 13.16 17.79
C SER A 91 -12.80 12.15 17.86
N ALA A 92 -12.61 11.31 16.85
CA ALA A 92 -11.50 10.38 16.78
C ALA A 92 -10.15 11.11 16.72
N ILE A 93 -9.10 10.39 17.12
CA ILE A 93 -7.74 10.90 17.04
C ILE A 93 -7.36 11.21 15.58
N LYS A 94 -6.83 12.40 15.34
CA LYS A 94 -6.23 12.78 14.06
C LYS A 94 -4.76 12.42 14.04
N VAL A 95 -4.31 11.87 12.93
CA VAL A 95 -2.93 11.42 12.77
C VAL A 95 -2.36 11.87 11.43
N ARG A 96 -1.05 12.05 11.43
CA ARG A 96 -0.22 12.16 10.24
C ARG A 96 0.67 10.93 10.18
N ILE A 97 0.68 10.27 9.03
CA ILE A 97 1.51 9.10 8.79
C ILE A 97 2.35 9.34 7.55
N ASP A 98 3.66 9.21 7.73
CA ASP A 98 4.65 9.27 6.66
C ASP A 98 5.29 7.89 6.50
N GLY A 99 5.67 7.52 5.28
CA GLY A 99 6.28 6.23 5.00
C GLY A 99 6.63 6.03 3.54
N SER A 100 6.55 4.81 3.06
CA SER A 100 6.93 4.44 1.70
C SER A 100 5.84 3.64 0.97
N VAL A 101 5.89 3.68 -0.35
CA VAL A 101 5.11 2.78 -1.20
C VAL A 101 5.73 1.40 -1.15
N GLY A 102 4.90 0.39 -0.92
CA GLY A 102 5.29 -1.01 -0.86
C GLY A 102 4.36 -1.90 -1.68
N THR A 103 4.60 -3.19 -1.66
CA THR A 103 3.71 -4.23 -2.22
C THR A 103 3.38 -5.27 -1.16
N ASN A 104 2.23 -5.91 -1.33
CA ASN A 104 1.84 -7.08 -0.56
C ASN A 104 1.88 -8.32 -1.46
N ASP A 105 2.97 -9.07 -1.39
CA ASP A 105 3.17 -10.23 -2.24
C ASP A 105 2.55 -11.47 -1.59
N PHE A 106 1.57 -12.09 -2.24
CA PHE A 106 0.90 -13.30 -1.74
C PHE A 106 0.31 -14.14 -2.87
N VAL A 107 -0.03 -15.40 -2.56
CA VAL A 107 -0.73 -16.28 -3.48
C VAL A 107 -2.24 -16.05 -3.36
N SER A 108 -2.91 -15.68 -4.45
CA SER A 108 -4.35 -15.51 -4.51
C SER A 108 -5.09 -16.85 -4.37
N ARG A 109 -6.42 -16.79 -4.26
CA ARG A 109 -7.25 -18.00 -4.21
C ARG A 109 -7.17 -18.85 -5.47
N ASP A 110 -6.84 -18.23 -6.60
CA ASP A 110 -6.68 -18.88 -7.90
C ASP A 110 -5.27 -19.49 -8.09
N GLY A 111 -4.40 -19.40 -7.06
CA GLY A 111 -3.04 -19.94 -7.09
C GLY A 111 -2.01 -19.07 -7.80
N GLU A 112 -2.40 -17.85 -8.17
CA GLU A 112 -1.51 -16.87 -8.81
C GLU A 112 -0.83 -15.98 -7.76
N VAL A 113 0.46 -15.71 -7.96
CA VAL A 113 1.18 -14.74 -7.11
C VAL A 113 0.77 -13.33 -7.52
N VAL A 114 0.25 -12.57 -6.59
CA VAL A 114 -0.20 -11.19 -6.79
C VAL A 114 0.57 -10.24 -5.88
N SER A 115 0.77 -9.02 -6.34
CA SER A 115 1.57 -7.99 -5.68
C SER A 115 0.82 -6.64 -5.65
N PRO A 116 -0.34 -6.56 -5.00
CA PRO A 116 -1.05 -5.29 -4.91
C PRO A 116 -0.19 -4.24 -4.20
N LYS A 117 -0.16 -3.04 -4.78
CA LYS A 117 0.48 -1.89 -4.15
C LYS A 117 -0.22 -1.53 -2.84
N ARG A 118 0.55 -1.04 -1.88
CA ARG A 118 0.07 -0.53 -0.59
C ARG A 118 0.95 0.61 -0.10
N VAL A 119 0.48 1.34 0.89
CA VAL A 119 1.32 2.30 1.63
C VAL A 119 1.75 1.67 2.96
N GLU A 120 3.03 1.82 3.29
CA GLU A 120 3.66 1.25 4.49
C GLU A 120 4.09 2.38 5.42
N GLY A 121 3.41 2.50 6.57
CA GLY A 121 3.68 3.53 7.58
C GLY A 121 4.99 3.27 8.31
N GLN A 122 5.80 4.33 8.44
CA GLN A 122 7.06 4.31 9.19
C GLN A 122 7.02 5.25 10.37
N PHE A 123 6.44 6.43 10.18
CA PHE A 123 6.30 7.45 11.22
C PHE A 123 4.81 7.79 11.38
N MET A 124 4.39 7.92 12.63
CA MET A 124 3.02 8.28 12.97
C MET A 124 3.02 9.31 14.09
N HIS A 125 2.28 10.39 13.89
CA HIS A 125 2.18 11.49 14.85
C HIS A 125 0.71 11.88 15.05
N VAL A 126 0.36 12.25 16.27
CA VAL A 126 -0.94 12.87 16.55
C VAL A 126 -0.95 14.28 16.00
N MET A 127 -2.04 14.68 15.36
CA MET A 127 -2.28 16.02 14.84
C MET A 127 -3.28 16.80 15.71
N THR A 128 -3.01 18.10 15.85
CA THR A 128 -3.96 19.08 16.41
C THR A 128 -4.50 20.01 15.33
N ASP A 129 -3.76 20.11 14.21
CA ASP A 129 -4.09 20.99 13.10
C ASP A 129 -5.26 20.46 12.25
N GLU A 130 -5.75 21.29 11.35
CA GLU A 130 -6.74 20.88 10.35
C GLU A 130 -6.08 19.93 9.32
N ILE A 131 -6.90 19.01 8.77
CA ILE A 131 -6.47 18.12 7.68
C ILE A 131 -6.20 18.99 6.44
N SER A 132 -5.09 18.76 5.78
CA SER A 132 -4.70 19.52 4.58
C SER A 132 -5.65 19.27 3.40
N GLU A 133 -5.62 20.16 2.41
CA GLU A 133 -6.44 20.03 1.19
C GLU A 133 -6.08 18.75 0.38
N ASN A 134 -4.83 18.33 0.44
CA ASN A 134 -4.33 17.10 -0.19
C ASN A 134 -3.81 16.12 0.87
N PRO A 135 -4.70 15.48 1.61
CA PRO A 135 -4.36 14.74 2.82
C PRO A 135 -3.72 13.37 2.57
N ALA A 136 -3.78 12.87 1.35
CA ALA A 136 -3.21 11.56 1.00
C ALA A 136 -2.45 11.68 -0.33
N THR A 137 -1.12 11.65 -0.25
CA THR A 137 -0.24 11.87 -1.41
C THR A 137 0.86 10.83 -1.48
N PHE A 138 1.39 10.63 -2.69
CA PHE A 138 2.61 9.89 -2.93
C PHE A 138 3.60 10.76 -3.72
N ASP A 139 4.88 10.48 -3.53
CA ASP A 139 6.00 11.20 -4.14
C ASP A 139 7.11 10.18 -4.40
N VAL A 140 7.29 9.78 -5.69
CA VAL A 140 8.12 8.62 -6.05
C VAL A 140 8.90 8.84 -7.33
N ASP A 141 10.07 8.21 -7.41
CA ASP A 141 10.77 7.99 -8.66
C ASP A 141 10.30 6.67 -9.28
N MET A 142 9.78 6.73 -10.50
CA MET A 142 9.17 5.58 -11.17
C MET A 142 9.80 5.33 -12.52
N LEU A 143 10.21 4.08 -12.77
CA LEU A 143 10.52 3.59 -14.09
C LEU A 143 9.24 3.09 -14.76
N ILE A 144 8.66 3.92 -15.63
CA ILE A 144 7.41 3.62 -16.34
C ILE A 144 7.74 2.77 -17.55
N ALA A 145 7.20 1.57 -17.61
CA ALA A 145 7.44 0.60 -18.67
C ALA A 145 6.28 0.50 -19.68
N ASN A 146 5.13 1.05 -19.32
CA ASN A 146 3.95 1.08 -20.20
C ASN A 146 3.04 2.26 -19.83
N ALA A 147 2.51 2.93 -20.85
CA ALA A 147 1.45 3.91 -20.74
C ALA A 147 0.31 3.47 -21.68
N ALA A 148 -0.90 3.32 -21.15
CA ALA A 148 -2.04 2.85 -21.92
C ALA A 148 -3.29 3.66 -21.61
N GLU A 149 -3.95 4.16 -22.64
CA GLU A 149 -5.25 4.79 -22.53
C GLU A 149 -6.30 3.79 -22.06
N ARG A 150 -7.21 4.27 -21.23
CA ARG A 150 -8.33 3.52 -20.68
C ARG A 150 -9.61 4.34 -20.87
N GLU A 151 -10.46 3.86 -21.72
CA GLU A 151 -11.82 4.38 -21.90
C GLU A 151 -12.71 3.82 -20.78
N VAL A 152 -13.54 4.66 -20.20
CA VAL A 152 -14.45 4.29 -19.11
C VAL A 152 -15.88 4.62 -19.55
N GLU A 153 -16.74 3.60 -19.64
CA GLU A 153 -18.12 3.71 -20.11
C GLU A 153 -18.95 4.78 -19.33
N ASP A 154 -18.72 4.87 -18.02
CA ASP A 154 -19.39 5.81 -17.11
C ASP A 154 -18.35 6.58 -16.27
N GLY A 155 -17.50 7.39 -16.90
CA GLY A 155 -16.48 8.17 -16.18
C GLY A 155 -15.51 8.87 -17.13
N ASP A 156 -14.52 9.54 -16.54
CA ASP A 156 -13.47 10.20 -17.31
C ASP A 156 -12.40 9.20 -17.73
N ASP A 157 -12.00 9.28 -18.98
CA ASP A 157 -10.88 8.53 -19.54
C ASP A 157 -9.58 8.89 -18.79
N PHE A 158 -8.66 7.94 -18.77
CA PHE A 158 -7.37 8.14 -18.12
C PHE A 158 -6.26 7.34 -18.82
N VAL A 159 -5.03 7.75 -18.60
CA VAL A 159 -3.85 6.96 -18.96
C VAL A 159 -3.39 6.18 -17.74
N ASN A 160 -3.30 4.84 -17.86
CA ASN A 160 -2.73 3.98 -16.85
C ASN A 160 -1.23 3.80 -17.12
N LEU A 161 -0.40 4.25 -16.19
CA LEU A 161 1.04 4.08 -16.18
C LEU A 161 1.38 2.85 -15.36
N ARG A 162 2.14 1.91 -15.94
CA ARG A 162 2.64 0.72 -15.25
C ARG A 162 4.15 0.71 -15.26
N GLY A 163 4.74 0.36 -14.13
CA GLY A 163 6.20 0.33 -14.01
C GLY A 163 6.64 -0.08 -12.62
N TYR A 164 7.78 0.45 -12.21
CA TYR A 164 8.45 0.04 -10.99
C TYR A 164 8.88 1.27 -10.18
N VAL A 165 8.60 1.22 -8.88
CA VAL A 165 9.16 2.11 -7.87
C VAL A 165 10.28 1.37 -7.17
N PHE A 166 11.24 2.08 -6.61
CA PHE A 166 12.41 1.50 -5.94
C PHE A 166 12.24 1.60 -4.43
N ASP A 167 12.49 0.52 -3.70
CA ASP A 167 12.58 0.56 -2.26
C ASP A 167 13.97 1.06 -1.80
N TYR A 168 14.12 1.32 -0.51
CA TYR A 168 15.37 1.82 0.06
C TYR A 168 16.55 0.83 -0.03
N ARG A 169 16.27 -0.47 -0.27
CA ARG A 169 17.28 -1.52 -0.49
C ARG A 169 17.63 -1.70 -1.97
N GLY A 170 17.05 -0.87 -2.83
CA GLY A 170 17.18 -0.97 -4.28
C GLY A 170 16.38 -2.12 -4.88
N GLY A 171 15.45 -2.70 -4.14
CA GLY A 171 14.45 -3.62 -4.68
C GLY A 171 13.46 -2.91 -5.58
N ILE A 172 12.85 -3.64 -6.51
CA ILE A 172 11.85 -3.08 -7.41
C ILE A 172 10.45 -3.53 -7.01
N LEU A 173 9.51 -2.57 -7.00
CA LEU A 173 8.13 -2.76 -6.61
C LEU A 173 7.23 -2.43 -7.81
N PRO A 174 6.47 -3.39 -8.37
CA PRO A 174 5.54 -3.10 -9.44
C PRO A 174 4.41 -2.21 -8.93
N VAL A 175 4.20 -1.09 -9.61
CA VAL A 175 3.17 -0.11 -9.27
C VAL A 175 2.48 0.34 -10.53
N ASP A 176 1.17 0.56 -10.44
CA ASP A 176 0.37 1.20 -11.47
C ASP A 176 -0.24 2.49 -10.89
N VAL A 177 -0.26 3.55 -11.69
CA VAL A 177 -0.85 4.84 -11.35
C VAL A 177 -1.64 5.38 -12.53
N ASN A 178 -2.57 6.30 -12.28
CA ASN A 178 -3.42 6.86 -13.32
C ASN A 178 -3.13 8.33 -13.54
N VAL A 179 -3.27 8.80 -14.76
CA VAL A 179 -3.20 10.21 -15.14
C VAL A 179 -4.55 10.60 -15.72
N ARG A 180 -5.22 11.55 -15.07
CA ARG A 180 -6.56 11.99 -15.48
C ARG A 180 -6.60 13.37 -16.11
N SER A 181 -5.58 14.21 -15.85
CA SER A 181 -5.50 15.53 -16.47
C SER A 181 -5.16 15.39 -17.95
N LYS A 182 -5.89 16.11 -18.82
CA LYS A 182 -5.67 16.04 -20.26
C LYS A 182 -4.21 16.30 -20.64
N GLY A 183 -3.60 17.37 -20.13
CA GLY A 183 -2.19 17.68 -20.44
C GLY A 183 -1.22 16.61 -19.94
N GLY A 184 -1.52 15.94 -18.84
CA GLY A 184 -0.73 14.82 -18.36
C GLY A 184 -0.90 13.57 -19.23
N MET A 185 -2.12 13.27 -19.69
CA MET A 185 -2.38 12.15 -20.60
C MET A 185 -1.63 12.36 -21.92
N ASP A 186 -1.80 13.51 -22.53
CA ASP A 186 -1.10 13.88 -23.77
C ASP A 186 0.42 13.75 -23.58
N TYR A 187 0.98 14.27 -22.48
CA TYR A 187 2.41 14.18 -22.16
C TYR A 187 2.93 12.74 -22.14
N PHE A 188 2.27 11.83 -21.42
CA PHE A 188 2.78 10.46 -21.28
C PHE A 188 2.55 9.60 -22.53
N ILE A 189 1.52 9.87 -23.31
CA ILE A 189 1.29 9.17 -24.59
C ILE A 189 2.31 9.60 -25.64
N ASP A 190 2.64 10.89 -25.70
CA ASP A 190 3.63 11.43 -26.65
C ASP A 190 5.07 10.92 -26.41
N GLN A 191 5.37 10.37 -25.20
CA GLN A 191 6.70 9.82 -24.88
C GLN A 191 6.99 8.45 -25.49
N ASP A 192 6.04 7.81 -26.19
CA ASP A 192 6.19 6.45 -26.77
C ASP A 192 6.78 5.42 -25.77
N ILE A 193 6.20 5.41 -24.56
CA ILE A 193 6.67 4.60 -23.45
C ILE A 193 6.38 3.12 -23.69
N SER A 194 7.43 2.29 -23.64
CA SER A 194 7.33 0.84 -23.78
C SER A 194 8.41 0.12 -22.98
N ASN A 195 8.31 -1.20 -22.85
CA ASN A 195 9.37 -2.03 -22.23
C ASN A 195 10.75 -1.87 -22.90
N LYS A 196 10.81 -1.43 -24.16
CA LYS A 196 12.05 -1.18 -24.87
C LYS A 196 12.55 0.25 -24.69
N ASN A 197 11.64 1.17 -24.43
CA ASN A 197 11.88 2.59 -24.21
C ASN A 197 11.16 3.06 -22.94
N PRO A 198 11.60 2.60 -21.74
CA PRO A 198 10.98 3.00 -20.49
C PRO A 198 11.33 4.44 -20.14
N LEU A 199 10.42 5.13 -19.46
CA LEU A 199 10.63 6.48 -18.97
C LEU A 199 10.93 6.43 -17.46
N LEU A 200 12.11 6.90 -17.05
CA LEU A 200 12.45 7.07 -15.64
C LEU A 200 12.19 8.51 -15.24
N THR A 201 11.24 8.75 -14.35
CA THR A 201 10.86 10.11 -13.97
C THR A 201 10.35 10.18 -12.53
N HIS A 202 10.42 11.38 -11.97
CA HIS A 202 9.84 11.72 -10.68
C HIS A 202 8.38 12.12 -10.85
N ILE A 203 7.48 11.50 -10.10
CA ILE A 203 6.04 11.78 -10.12
C ILE A 203 5.50 11.99 -8.71
N LYS A 204 4.49 12.85 -8.61
CA LYS A 204 3.70 13.07 -7.40
C LYS A 204 2.23 12.93 -7.72
N GLY A 205 1.46 12.53 -6.73
CA GLY A 205 0.02 12.38 -6.93
C GLY A 205 -0.76 12.19 -5.65
N SER A 206 -2.06 11.98 -5.82
CA SER A 206 -3.00 11.77 -4.73
C SER A 206 -3.43 10.31 -4.65
N ILE A 207 -3.65 9.83 -3.42
CA ILE A 207 -4.20 8.50 -3.13
C ILE A 207 -5.68 8.67 -2.84
N VAL A 208 -6.53 8.13 -3.71
CA VAL A 208 -7.98 8.14 -3.57
C VAL A 208 -8.45 6.74 -3.19
N SER A 209 -9.22 6.63 -2.11
CA SER A 209 -9.84 5.37 -1.67
C SER A 209 -11.25 5.67 -1.17
N GLN A 210 -12.16 5.94 -2.10
CA GLN A 210 -13.49 6.49 -1.84
C GLN A 210 -14.58 5.44 -1.99
N ALA A 211 -15.51 5.43 -1.02
CA ALA A 211 -16.77 4.72 -1.14
C ALA A 211 -17.81 5.61 -1.84
N ILE A 212 -18.21 5.24 -3.06
CA ILE A 212 -19.27 5.91 -3.81
C ILE A 212 -20.55 5.12 -3.65
N THR A 213 -21.58 5.75 -3.08
CA THR A 213 -22.91 5.15 -2.98
C THR A 213 -23.75 5.62 -4.16
N THR A 214 -24.18 4.70 -5.00
CA THR A 214 -25.14 4.93 -6.07
C THR A 214 -26.49 4.33 -5.68
N GLU A 215 -27.58 5.07 -5.89
CA GLU A 215 -28.93 4.55 -5.74
C GLU A 215 -29.43 4.03 -7.09
N LYS A 216 -29.73 2.76 -7.14
CA LYS A 216 -30.34 2.12 -8.31
C LYS A 216 -31.81 1.84 -8.00
N THR A 217 -32.69 2.53 -8.69
CA THR A 217 -34.14 2.31 -8.56
C THR A 217 -34.56 1.18 -9.50
N GLU A 218 -35.14 0.14 -8.95
CA GLU A 218 -35.76 -0.93 -9.72
C GLU A 218 -37.27 -0.64 -9.81
N GLU A 219 -37.74 -0.42 -11.05
CA GLU A 219 -39.16 -0.22 -11.29
C GLU A 219 -39.93 -1.54 -11.09
N SER A 220 -41.00 -1.47 -10.31
CA SER A 220 -41.87 -2.62 -10.08
C SER A 220 -43.14 -2.49 -10.98
N ALA A 221 -43.56 -3.58 -11.60
CA ALA A 221 -44.81 -3.63 -12.31
C ALA A 221 -46.03 -3.50 -11.38
N PHE A 222 -45.83 -3.70 -10.07
CA PHE A 222 -46.87 -3.60 -9.05
C PHE A 222 -46.25 -3.24 -7.69
N GLY A 223 -46.63 -2.10 -7.11
CA GLY A 223 -46.12 -1.58 -5.84
C GLY A 223 -45.14 -0.43 -6.02
N ASP A 224 -44.57 0.06 -4.89
CA ASP A 224 -43.60 1.15 -4.90
C ASP A 224 -42.25 0.68 -5.47
N PRO A 225 -41.51 1.54 -6.20
CA PRO A 225 -40.18 1.25 -6.68
C PRO A 225 -39.23 0.90 -5.53
N VAL A 226 -38.39 -0.12 -5.72
CA VAL A 226 -37.40 -0.51 -4.73
C VAL A 226 -36.09 0.20 -5.01
N VAL A 227 -35.58 0.96 -4.04
CA VAL A 227 -34.30 1.66 -4.14
C VAL A 227 -33.20 0.78 -3.53
N HIS A 228 -32.29 0.31 -4.37
CA HIS A 228 -31.12 -0.42 -3.95
C HIS A 228 -29.93 0.54 -3.83
N LYS A 229 -29.27 0.56 -2.64
CA LYS A 229 -28.02 1.29 -2.46
C LYS A 229 -26.85 0.37 -2.83
N VAL A 230 -26.14 0.73 -3.89
CA VAL A 230 -24.93 0.03 -4.31
C VAL A 230 -23.73 0.86 -3.89
N VAL A 231 -22.89 0.31 -3.00
CA VAL A 231 -21.63 0.93 -2.59
C VAL A 231 -20.51 0.41 -3.47
N ARG A 232 -19.88 1.30 -4.23
CA ARG A 232 -18.69 1.01 -5.05
C ARG A 232 -17.47 1.64 -4.38
N HIS A 233 -16.45 0.84 -4.12
CA HIS A 233 -15.16 1.35 -3.65
C HIS A 233 -14.28 1.68 -4.85
N VAL A 234 -13.91 2.94 -5.00
CA VAL A 234 -12.94 3.42 -5.99
C VAL A 234 -11.62 3.62 -5.30
N ARG A 235 -10.60 2.89 -5.76
CA ARG A 235 -9.22 3.06 -5.31
C ARG A 235 -8.38 3.47 -6.51
N SER A 236 -7.77 4.64 -6.43
CA SER A 236 -6.95 5.19 -7.49
C SER A 236 -5.74 5.91 -6.92
N TRP A 237 -4.64 5.81 -7.62
CA TRP A 237 -3.46 6.62 -7.36
C TRP A 237 -3.30 7.51 -8.58
N ASP A 238 -3.63 8.79 -8.41
CA ASP A 238 -3.75 9.72 -9.52
C ASP A 238 -2.56 10.68 -9.53
N VAL A 239 -1.78 10.64 -10.61
CA VAL A 239 -0.62 11.53 -10.82
C VAL A 239 -1.13 12.93 -11.08
N THR A 240 -0.63 13.88 -10.30
CA THR A 240 -0.96 15.31 -10.42
C THR A 240 0.21 16.15 -10.92
N TRP A 241 1.42 15.58 -10.88
CA TRP A 241 2.64 16.26 -11.31
C TRP A 241 3.71 15.26 -11.75
N ALA A 242 4.49 15.63 -12.76
CA ALA A 242 5.68 14.91 -13.20
C ALA A 242 6.83 15.89 -13.44
N ALA A 243 8.06 15.41 -13.29
CA ALA A 243 9.25 16.22 -13.56
C ALA A 243 9.31 16.62 -15.05
N VAL A 244 9.70 17.86 -15.32
CA VAL A 244 9.87 18.38 -16.70
C VAL A 244 11.00 17.67 -17.43
N GLU A 245 12.07 17.36 -16.70
CA GLU A 245 13.24 16.64 -17.20
C GLU A 245 13.27 15.25 -16.56
N PRO A 246 12.92 14.19 -17.30
CA PRO A 246 13.08 12.82 -16.84
C PRO A 246 14.55 12.49 -16.59
N TYR A 247 14.80 11.50 -15.74
CA TYR A 247 16.15 10.96 -15.55
C TYR A 247 16.60 10.17 -16.78
N GLU A 248 17.88 10.19 -17.04
CA GLU A 248 18.44 9.34 -18.09
C GLU A 248 18.31 7.85 -17.70
N TRP A 249 17.74 7.07 -18.61
CA TRP A 249 17.61 5.64 -18.51
C TRP A 249 18.85 4.95 -19.07
N ASP A 250 19.30 3.88 -18.42
CA ASP A 250 20.51 3.12 -18.76
C ASP A 250 21.82 3.90 -18.51
N ASP A 251 21.82 4.76 -17.48
CA ASP A 251 22.96 5.53 -17.05
C ASP A 251 23.49 5.07 -15.69
N GLU A 252 24.81 5.15 -15.47
CA GLU A 252 25.47 4.73 -14.23
C GLU A 252 25.09 5.60 -13.02
N SER A 253 24.68 6.84 -13.25
CA SER A 253 24.22 7.75 -12.19
C SER A 253 22.81 7.44 -11.68
N THR A 254 22.05 6.69 -12.48
CA THR A 254 20.70 6.25 -12.17
C THR A 254 20.64 4.72 -12.04
N ILE A 255 20.06 4.03 -13.00
CA ILE A 255 20.01 2.57 -13.05
C ILE A 255 20.33 2.09 -14.46
N THR A 256 21.28 1.16 -14.56
CA THR A 256 21.62 0.54 -15.84
C THR A 256 20.64 -0.60 -16.18
N LYS A 257 20.49 -0.89 -17.47
CA LYS A 257 19.70 -2.07 -17.93
C LYS A 257 20.15 -3.36 -17.27
N LYS A 258 21.44 -3.50 -17.02
CA LYS A 258 22.00 -4.70 -16.38
C LYS A 258 21.54 -4.82 -14.94
N GLU A 259 21.64 -3.75 -14.17
CA GLU A 259 21.17 -3.70 -12.77
C GLU A 259 19.67 -3.93 -12.69
N PHE A 260 18.89 -3.24 -13.53
CA PHE A 260 17.45 -3.44 -13.57
C PHE A 260 17.07 -4.90 -13.88
N LYS A 261 17.72 -5.54 -14.85
CA LYS A 261 17.49 -6.94 -15.17
C LYS A 261 17.84 -7.86 -13.99
N GLN A 262 18.92 -7.56 -13.28
CA GLN A 262 19.29 -8.31 -12.07
C GLN A 262 18.18 -8.19 -11.01
N LYS A 263 17.68 -6.96 -10.77
CA LYS A 263 16.59 -6.72 -9.79
C LYS A 263 15.27 -7.39 -10.20
N LEU A 264 14.98 -7.48 -11.49
CA LEU A 264 13.84 -8.26 -12.00
C LEU A 264 13.99 -9.75 -11.65
N ASN A 265 15.16 -10.33 -11.90
CA ASN A 265 15.42 -11.74 -11.57
C ASN A 265 15.30 -11.98 -10.05
N GLU A 266 15.91 -11.12 -9.23
CA GLU A 266 15.81 -11.20 -7.76
C GLU A 266 14.33 -11.16 -7.31
N ARG A 267 13.51 -10.32 -7.95
CA ARG A 267 12.08 -10.28 -7.66
C ARG A 267 11.34 -11.54 -8.12
N GLU A 268 11.66 -12.07 -9.30
CA GLU A 268 11.08 -13.34 -9.79
C GLU A 268 11.40 -14.51 -8.86
N GLU A 269 12.63 -14.59 -8.37
CA GLU A 269 13.05 -15.59 -7.38
C GLU A 269 12.26 -15.45 -6.08
N ARG A 270 12.08 -14.21 -5.59
CA ARG A 270 11.26 -13.94 -4.42
C ARG A 270 9.79 -14.35 -4.63
N MET A 271 9.21 -14.08 -5.81
CA MET A 271 7.84 -14.51 -6.11
C MET A 271 7.70 -16.03 -6.19
N ALA A 272 8.71 -16.71 -6.74
CA ALA A 272 8.78 -18.17 -6.74
C ALA A 272 8.86 -18.74 -5.32
N GLU A 273 9.57 -18.06 -4.43
CA GLU A 273 9.66 -18.43 -3.01
C GLU A 273 8.32 -18.24 -2.28
N VAL A 274 7.64 -17.09 -2.47
CA VAL A 274 6.29 -16.85 -1.94
C VAL A 274 5.34 -17.99 -2.33
N LYS A 275 5.38 -18.41 -3.61
CA LYS A 275 4.55 -19.52 -4.09
C LYS A 275 4.93 -20.84 -3.44
N ARG A 276 6.22 -21.16 -3.35
CA ARG A 276 6.72 -22.39 -2.72
C ARG A 276 6.30 -22.49 -1.25
N ASN A 277 6.50 -21.41 -0.48
CA ASN A 277 6.13 -21.36 0.93
C ASN A 277 4.61 -21.54 1.13
N HIS A 278 3.80 -20.95 0.24
CA HIS A 278 2.35 -21.16 0.25
C HIS A 278 1.99 -22.62 -0.01
N ASP A 279 2.57 -23.23 -1.04
CA ASP A 279 2.28 -24.62 -1.42
C ASP A 279 2.71 -25.60 -0.31
N GLU A 280 3.85 -25.39 0.32
CA GLU A 280 4.32 -26.16 1.48
C GLU A 280 3.37 -26.00 2.68
N TYR A 281 2.91 -24.77 2.97
CA TYR A 281 1.93 -24.53 4.02
C TYR A 281 0.61 -25.27 3.77
N GLN A 282 0.10 -25.22 2.53
CA GLN A 282 -1.12 -25.96 2.14
C GLN A 282 -0.94 -27.49 2.24
N ALA A 283 0.20 -28.02 1.81
CA ALA A 283 0.52 -29.44 1.91
C ALA A 283 0.56 -29.90 3.38
N ASN A 284 1.21 -29.14 4.25
CA ASN A 284 1.29 -29.42 5.69
C ASN A 284 -0.09 -29.37 6.38
N ARG A 285 -0.93 -28.41 6.00
CA ARG A 285 -2.29 -28.28 6.49
C ARG A 285 -3.19 -29.44 6.08
N ASN A 286 -3.08 -29.88 4.83
CA ASN A 286 -3.88 -30.99 4.30
C ASN A 286 -3.36 -32.36 4.76
N GLY A 287 -2.04 -32.50 4.99
CA GLY A 287 -1.44 -33.73 5.52
C GLY A 287 -1.73 -34.01 6.99
N GLY A 288 -2.09 -32.98 7.77
CA GLY A 288 -2.41 -33.09 9.20
C GLY A 288 -3.83 -33.56 9.53
N GLN A 289 -4.70 -33.81 8.57
CA GLN A 289 -6.11 -34.21 8.84
C GLN A 289 -6.31 -35.68 9.20
N ASN A 290 -5.24 -36.46 9.37
CA ASN A 290 -5.37 -37.89 9.77
C ASN A 290 -5.15 -38.17 11.25
N PHE A 291 -5.10 -37.21 12.15
CA PHE A 291 -5.04 -37.45 13.61
C PHE A 291 -6.10 -36.65 14.36
N ALA A 292 -7.10 -37.43 14.83
CA ALA A 292 -7.99 -37.25 15.97
C ALA A 292 -8.47 -35.84 16.34
N ALA A 293 -9.78 -35.69 16.35
CA ALA A 293 -10.55 -34.62 16.98
C ALA A 293 -10.03 -34.25 18.39
N ALA A 294 -9.29 -33.17 18.51
CA ALA A 294 -9.02 -32.50 19.77
C ALA A 294 -9.23 -31.00 19.58
N LYS A 295 -10.14 -30.49 20.41
CA LYS A 295 -10.58 -29.10 20.65
C LYS A 295 -9.82 -28.00 19.91
N VAL A 296 -10.50 -27.40 18.96
CA VAL A 296 -10.06 -26.17 18.24
C VAL A 296 -10.27 -25.00 19.20
N VAL A 297 -9.16 -24.41 19.64
CA VAL A 297 -9.10 -22.98 19.96
C VAL A 297 -8.67 -22.31 18.68
N ALA A 298 -9.55 -21.49 18.12
CA ALA A 298 -9.31 -20.80 16.86
C ALA A 298 -8.23 -19.72 17.06
N ASN A 299 -7.01 -20.02 16.66
CA ASN A 299 -5.99 -19.05 16.31
C ASN A 299 -5.64 -19.27 14.85
N VAL A 300 -6.30 -18.51 13.97
CA VAL A 300 -5.89 -18.42 12.58
C VAL A 300 -4.76 -17.39 12.53
N GLU A 301 -3.54 -17.86 12.73
CA GLU A 301 -2.35 -17.08 12.40
C GLU A 301 -2.24 -16.98 10.86
N ALA A 302 -2.33 -15.75 10.35
CA ALA A 302 -1.88 -15.49 8.98
C ALA A 302 -0.39 -15.83 8.88
N PRO A 303 0.09 -16.41 7.76
CA PRO A 303 1.51 -16.70 7.59
C PRO A 303 2.30 -15.40 7.76
N VAL A 304 3.09 -15.32 8.81
CA VAL A 304 4.12 -14.32 8.97
C VAL A 304 5.19 -14.71 7.96
N ASP A 305 5.54 -13.79 7.06
CA ASP A 305 6.64 -13.97 6.11
C ASP A 305 7.93 -14.21 6.92
N GLU A 306 8.38 -15.47 7.02
CA GLU A 306 9.55 -15.86 7.82
C GLU A 306 10.87 -15.44 7.15
N ASN A 307 10.81 -14.78 5.99
CA ASN A 307 11.99 -14.32 5.26
C ASN A 307 12.21 -12.79 5.43
N GLU A 308 12.14 -12.30 6.65
CA GLU A 308 12.77 -11.02 6.97
C GLU A 308 14.26 -11.27 7.16
N ASP A 309 15.02 -11.14 6.07
CA ASP A 309 16.46 -10.97 6.16
C ASP A 309 16.72 -9.70 6.99
N ASP A 310 17.20 -9.93 8.23
CA ASP A 310 17.72 -8.91 9.13
C ASP A 310 19.02 -8.34 8.55
N ASP A 311 18.89 -7.46 7.56
CA ASP A 311 19.96 -6.53 7.27
C ASP A 311 19.72 -5.26 8.09
N ASP A 312 20.34 -5.29 9.26
CA ASP A 312 20.44 -4.27 10.28
C ASP A 312 21.25 -3.06 9.81
N GLU A 313 20.89 -2.37 8.74
CA GLU A 313 21.47 -1.06 8.43
C GLU A 313 20.56 0.08 8.88
N ALA A 314 21.13 0.88 9.79
CA ALA A 314 20.52 2.05 10.37
C ALA A 314 20.19 3.10 9.30
N TRP A 315 18.99 3.66 9.34
CA TRP A 315 18.64 4.87 8.63
C TRP A 315 19.49 6.04 9.14
N PRO A 316 20.09 6.83 8.25
CA PRO A 316 20.86 8.00 8.66
C PRO A 316 19.93 9.20 8.84
N PHE A 317 19.15 9.24 9.93
CA PHE A 317 18.55 10.51 10.40
C PHE A 317 18.26 10.41 11.92
#